data_0562b2b670698d41814544da92d0a4e3
#
_entry.id   0562b2b670698d41814544da92d0a4e3
#
_cell.length_a   1.000
_cell.length_b   1.000
_cell.length_c   1.000
_cell.angle_alpha   90.00
_cell.angle_beta   90.00
_cell.angle_gamma   90.00
#
_symmetry.space_group_name_H-M   'P 1'
#
loop_
_entity.id
_entity.type
_entity.pdbx_description
1 polymer ?
#
loop_
_entity_poly.entity_id
_entity_poly.type
_entity_poly.pdbx_seq_one_letter_code
_entity_poly.pdbx_strand_id
1 'polypeptide(L)'
;ADGVAGVLGTIITDDVGVMCRRLSALVAIRDRDPLVRRLIAGIHIEGPFLNEAEGYRGAHPLDAIRPANVDTMGRLLDAAGGLTRIVTLAPERDSAMAVTRFLASQGIVVSAGHSDATLDDLHRAIDAGLSMFTHVGNGCPMVMHRHDNIVQRALSLADRLWLCFIADGAHVPFTALGNYLKLAGYDRCIVVTDAIAPAGVGPGRYKFGRWDLVVGEDMVARAPDRSHFVGSGITMKQSAENLRTSLGVSEAMIRKLTFDNPRAAVGV
;
A
#
# COMPACT_ATOMS: atom_id res chain seq x y z
N ALA A 1 22.07 -5.64 6.97
CA ALA A 1 20.67 -5.36 7.34
C ALA A 1 20.43 -3.86 7.21
N ASP A 2 19.38 -3.45 6.51
CA ASP A 2 19.10 -2.04 6.15
C ASP A 2 18.49 -1.22 7.30
N GLY A 3 18.61 -1.69 8.55
CA GLY A 3 18.08 -0.99 9.73
C GLY A 3 16.55 -1.06 9.88
N VAL A 4 15.87 -1.90 9.10
CA VAL A 4 14.43 -2.08 9.18
C VAL A 4 14.06 -2.87 10.44
N ALA A 5 13.22 -2.30 11.29
CA ALA A 5 12.80 -2.93 12.55
C ALA A 5 11.72 -4.00 12.34
N GLY A 6 10.87 -3.80 11.34
CA GLY A 6 9.80 -4.73 10.97
C GLY A 6 9.07 -4.27 9.72
N VAL A 7 8.35 -5.18 9.09
CA VAL A 7 7.53 -4.92 7.89
C VAL A 7 6.15 -5.57 8.04
N LEU A 8 5.19 -5.09 7.30
CA LEU A 8 3.96 -5.82 7.04
C LEU A 8 4.14 -6.64 5.76
N GLY A 9 3.90 -7.94 5.85
CA GLY A 9 3.90 -8.81 4.67
C GLY A 9 2.65 -8.53 3.85
N THR A 10 2.78 -8.00 2.62
CA THR A 10 1.64 -7.66 1.78
C THR A 10 1.23 -8.85 0.91
N ILE A 11 -0.07 -9.20 0.97
CA ILE A 11 -0.70 -10.15 0.06
C ILE A 11 -1.66 -9.39 -0.84
N ILE A 12 -1.28 -9.28 -2.11
CA ILE A 12 -2.07 -8.58 -3.13
C ILE A 12 -3.21 -9.46 -3.67
N THR A 13 -4.14 -8.82 -4.37
CA THR A 13 -5.30 -9.44 -5.04
C THR A 13 -4.92 -10.66 -5.87
N ASP A 14 -5.61 -11.77 -5.64
CA ASP A 14 -5.63 -12.98 -6.45
C ASP A 14 -6.98 -13.69 -6.21
N ASP A 15 -7.19 -14.88 -6.78
CA ASP A 15 -8.30 -15.73 -6.36
C ASP A 15 -8.31 -15.89 -4.83
N VAL A 16 -9.49 -15.81 -4.21
CA VAL A 16 -9.60 -15.81 -2.74
C VAL A 16 -8.97 -17.04 -2.11
N GLY A 17 -9.12 -18.22 -2.75
CA GLY A 17 -8.47 -19.43 -2.27
C GLY A 17 -6.95 -19.37 -2.36
N VAL A 18 -6.41 -18.72 -3.40
CA VAL A 18 -4.96 -18.45 -3.54
C VAL A 18 -4.50 -17.49 -2.45
N MET A 19 -5.22 -16.39 -2.23
CA MET A 19 -4.91 -15.43 -1.16
C MET A 19 -4.91 -16.12 0.21
N CYS A 20 -5.93 -16.91 0.54
CA CYS A 20 -6.01 -17.68 1.79
C CYS A 20 -4.80 -18.61 1.96
N ARG A 21 -4.41 -19.36 0.93
CA ARG A 21 -3.22 -20.24 1.00
C ARG A 21 -1.94 -19.45 1.25
N ARG A 22 -1.75 -18.29 0.61
CA ARG A 22 -0.57 -17.44 0.82
C ARG A 22 -0.54 -16.84 2.22
N LEU A 23 -1.67 -16.37 2.72
CA LEU A 23 -1.83 -15.87 4.09
C LEU A 23 -1.45 -16.95 5.11
N SER A 24 -2.05 -18.13 5.01
CA SER A 24 -1.75 -19.26 5.91
C SER A 24 -0.29 -19.72 5.80
N ALA A 25 0.30 -19.71 4.60
CA ALA A 25 1.72 -20.04 4.42
C ALA A 25 2.63 -19.02 5.12
N LEU A 26 2.32 -17.71 5.01
CA LEU A 26 3.09 -16.65 5.70
C LEU A 26 2.99 -16.80 7.22
N VAL A 27 1.79 -17.06 7.76
CA VAL A 27 1.58 -17.36 9.18
C VAL A 27 2.44 -18.55 9.62
N ALA A 28 2.37 -19.67 8.87
CA ALA A 28 3.11 -20.88 9.20
C ALA A 28 4.65 -20.70 9.15
N ILE A 29 5.16 -19.89 8.22
CA ILE A 29 6.60 -19.57 8.16
C ILE A 29 6.99 -18.71 9.36
N ARG A 30 6.19 -17.67 9.65
CA ARG A 30 6.42 -16.79 10.80
C ARG A 30 6.44 -17.56 12.13
N ASP A 31 5.60 -18.56 12.27
CA ASP A 31 5.52 -19.38 13.50
C ASP A 31 6.73 -20.29 13.68
N ARG A 32 7.33 -20.76 12.58
CA ARG A 32 8.49 -21.68 12.62
C ARG A 32 9.83 -20.96 12.67
N ASP A 33 9.93 -19.76 12.14
CA ASP A 33 11.21 -19.04 12.00
C ASP A 33 11.23 -17.79 12.90
N PRO A 34 12.10 -17.77 13.95
CA PRO A 34 12.20 -16.63 14.86
C PRO A 34 12.64 -15.33 14.18
N LEU A 35 13.44 -15.40 13.10
CA LEU A 35 13.85 -14.21 12.34
C LEU A 35 12.67 -13.64 11.57
N VAL A 36 11.91 -14.49 10.89
CA VAL A 36 10.70 -14.09 10.18
C VAL A 36 9.68 -13.52 11.17
N ARG A 37 9.49 -14.15 12.33
CA ARG A 37 8.60 -13.66 13.39
C ARG A 37 8.97 -12.26 13.87
N ARG A 38 10.25 -11.98 13.99
CA ARG A 38 10.76 -10.65 14.39
C ARG A 38 10.56 -9.60 13.31
N LEU A 39 10.77 -9.98 12.03
CA LEU A 39 10.72 -9.04 10.90
C LEU A 39 9.28 -8.79 10.41
N ILE A 40 8.44 -9.82 10.35
CA ILE A 40 7.03 -9.69 9.93
C ILE A 40 6.20 -9.28 11.13
N ALA A 41 6.00 -7.96 11.30
CA ALA A 41 5.23 -7.38 12.39
C ALA A 41 3.70 -7.62 12.25
N GLY A 42 3.24 -7.91 11.03
CA GLY A 42 1.85 -8.19 10.70
C GLY A 42 1.65 -8.38 9.21
N ILE A 43 0.41 -8.40 8.79
CA ILE A 43 0.00 -8.61 7.41
C ILE A 43 -0.78 -7.38 6.92
N HIS A 44 -0.51 -6.98 5.67
CA HIS A 44 -1.31 -6.08 4.87
C HIS A 44 -2.02 -6.90 3.79
N ILE A 45 -3.36 -6.83 3.73
CA ILE A 45 -4.15 -7.43 2.65
C ILE A 45 -4.52 -6.30 1.68
N GLU A 46 -4.03 -6.35 0.45
CA GLU A 46 -4.30 -5.35 -0.58
C GLU A 46 -5.28 -5.89 -1.62
N GLY A 47 -6.53 -5.44 -1.50
CA GLY A 47 -7.67 -5.98 -2.24
C GLY A 47 -8.28 -7.24 -1.60
N PRO A 48 -9.14 -7.99 -2.31
CA PRO A 48 -9.47 -7.93 -3.73
C PRO A 48 -10.58 -6.91 -4.08
N PHE A 49 -10.97 -6.04 -3.18
CA PHE A 49 -12.08 -5.10 -3.31
C PHE A 49 -11.59 -3.76 -3.87
N LEU A 50 -11.05 -3.78 -5.07
CA LEU A 50 -10.42 -2.64 -5.75
C LEU A 50 -11.27 -2.17 -6.93
N ASN A 51 -10.94 -1.01 -7.49
CA ASN A 51 -11.53 -0.52 -8.71
C ASN A 51 -10.94 -1.29 -9.91
N GLU A 52 -11.81 -1.89 -10.74
CA GLU A 52 -11.42 -2.70 -11.89
C GLU A 52 -10.99 -1.89 -13.11
N ALA A 53 -11.27 -0.59 -13.13
CA ALA A 53 -10.96 0.24 -14.29
C ALA A 53 -9.45 0.35 -14.53
N GLU A 54 -9.10 0.49 -15.79
CA GLU A 54 -7.71 0.65 -16.21
C GLU A 54 -7.06 1.86 -15.52
N GLY A 55 -5.81 1.70 -15.10
CA GLY A 55 -5.07 2.67 -14.32
C GLY A 55 -5.33 2.52 -12.80
N TYR A 56 -6.59 2.41 -12.36
CA TYR A 56 -6.90 2.23 -10.92
C TYR A 56 -6.48 0.85 -10.43
N ARG A 57 -6.76 -0.21 -11.18
CA ARG A 57 -6.39 -1.57 -10.77
C ARG A 57 -4.87 -1.81 -10.68
N GLY A 58 -4.04 -0.98 -11.34
CA GLY A 58 -2.59 -1.19 -11.37
C GLY A 58 -2.22 -2.60 -11.86
N ALA A 59 -1.34 -3.28 -11.12
CA ALA A 59 -0.92 -4.66 -11.41
C ALA A 59 -1.89 -5.73 -10.87
N HIS A 60 -3.01 -5.36 -10.26
CA HIS A 60 -3.97 -6.34 -9.73
C HIS A 60 -4.73 -7.03 -10.87
N PRO A 61 -4.86 -8.37 -10.86
CA PRO A 61 -5.49 -9.11 -11.94
C PRO A 61 -7.00 -8.86 -11.97
N LEU A 62 -7.50 -8.43 -13.13
CA LEU A 62 -8.90 -8.05 -13.33
C LEU A 62 -9.88 -9.19 -12.97
N ASP A 63 -9.53 -10.43 -13.31
CA ASP A 63 -10.34 -11.62 -13.03
C ASP A 63 -10.51 -11.94 -11.54
N ALA A 64 -9.67 -11.37 -10.69
CA ALA A 64 -9.70 -11.56 -9.25
C ALA A 64 -10.29 -10.38 -8.46
N ILE A 65 -10.43 -9.21 -9.09
CA ILE A 65 -11.07 -8.04 -8.47
C ILE A 65 -12.57 -8.29 -8.33
N ARG A 66 -13.14 -7.86 -7.20
CA ARG A 66 -14.56 -8.06 -6.89
C ARG A 66 -15.12 -6.95 -6.00
N PRO A 67 -16.44 -6.77 -5.95
CA PRO A 67 -17.10 -5.92 -4.95
C PRO A 67 -16.77 -6.38 -3.53
N ALA A 68 -16.75 -5.42 -2.58
CA ALA A 68 -16.50 -5.71 -1.18
C ALA A 68 -17.59 -6.62 -0.59
N ASN A 69 -17.16 -7.62 0.18
CA ASN A 69 -18.04 -8.61 0.78
C ASN A 69 -17.46 -9.07 2.13
N VAL A 70 -18.27 -9.00 3.19
CA VAL A 70 -17.85 -9.30 4.58
C VAL A 70 -17.44 -10.76 4.74
N ASP A 71 -18.17 -11.71 4.16
CA ASP A 71 -17.85 -13.14 4.28
C ASP A 71 -16.51 -13.47 3.62
N THR A 72 -16.26 -12.87 2.45
CA THR A 72 -14.97 -13.01 1.77
C THR A 72 -13.84 -12.43 2.60
N MET A 73 -14.03 -11.25 3.19
CA MET A 73 -13.04 -10.64 4.08
C MET A 73 -12.82 -11.50 5.32
N GLY A 74 -13.88 -12.01 5.95
CA GLY A 74 -13.78 -12.91 7.10
C GLY A 74 -12.88 -14.13 6.81
N ARG A 75 -13.06 -14.79 5.66
CA ARG A 75 -12.19 -15.90 5.23
C ARG A 75 -10.71 -15.51 5.08
N LEU A 76 -10.44 -14.30 4.57
CA LEU A 76 -9.06 -13.80 4.45
C LEU A 76 -8.45 -13.52 5.84
N LEU A 77 -9.22 -12.92 6.75
CA LEU A 77 -8.77 -12.66 8.12
C LEU A 77 -8.52 -13.95 8.89
N ASP A 78 -9.38 -14.95 8.75
CA ASP A 78 -9.20 -16.28 9.35
C ASP A 78 -7.89 -16.92 8.86
N ALA A 79 -7.64 -16.86 7.54
CA ALA A 79 -6.41 -17.38 6.94
C ALA A 79 -5.14 -16.63 7.39
N ALA A 80 -5.29 -15.36 7.75
CA ALA A 80 -4.20 -14.52 8.28
C ALA A 80 -3.93 -14.73 9.78
N GLY A 81 -4.72 -15.54 10.48
CA GLY A 81 -4.47 -15.96 11.86
C GLY A 81 -4.32 -14.81 12.86
N GLY A 82 -5.11 -13.74 12.72
CA GLY A 82 -5.06 -12.56 13.60
C GLY A 82 -3.86 -11.61 13.37
N LEU A 83 -3.08 -11.84 12.32
CA LEU A 83 -1.91 -10.99 12.00
C LEU A 83 -2.23 -9.80 11.11
N THR A 84 -3.45 -9.67 10.58
CA THR A 84 -3.83 -8.54 9.73
C THR A 84 -3.79 -7.23 10.51
N ARG A 85 -3.06 -6.25 9.97
CA ARG A 85 -2.95 -4.89 10.52
C ARG A 85 -3.59 -3.85 9.61
N ILE A 86 -3.47 -4.04 8.28
CA ILE A 86 -4.01 -3.13 7.28
C ILE A 86 -4.79 -3.94 6.25
N VAL A 87 -5.91 -3.39 5.81
CA VAL A 87 -6.61 -3.83 4.60
C VAL A 87 -6.80 -2.63 3.68
N THR A 88 -6.34 -2.74 2.43
CA THR A 88 -6.58 -1.74 1.39
C THR A 88 -7.76 -2.16 0.52
N LEU A 89 -8.70 -1.25 0.33
CA LEU A 89 -9.87 -1.41 -0.55
C LEU A 89 -10.22 -0.09 -1.25
N ALA A 90 -11.04 -0.19 -2.29
CA ALA A 90 -11.64 0.97 -2.95
C ALA A 90 -13.00 1.26 -2.28
N PRO A 91 -13.17 2.42 -1.60
CA PRO A 91 -14.42 2.73 -0.88
C PRO A 91 -15.68 2.67 -1.75
N GLU A 92 -15.59 3.08 -3.02
CA GLU A 92 -16.70 3.02 -3.97
C GLU A 92 -17.14 1.59 -4.31
N ARG A 93 -16.33 0.58 -3.93
CA ARG A 93 -16.64 -0.84 -4.10
C ARG A 93 -17.25 -1.48 -2.85
N ASP A 94 -17.33 -0.71 -1.74
CA ASP A 94 -17.84 -1.17 -0.45
C ASP A 94 -19.26 -0.63 -0.19
N SER A 95 -20.26 -1.41 -0.61
CA SER A 95 -21.65 -1.03 -0.43
C SER A 95 -21.97 -0.76 1.04
N ALA A 96 -22.53 0.41 1.32
CA ALA A 96 -22.86 0.90 2.66
C ALA A 96 -21.66 0.88 3.63
N MET A 97 -20.42 0.85 3.13
CA MET A 97 -19.18 0.74 3.93
C MET A 97 -19.20 -0.47 4.90
N ALA A 98 -19.79 -1.59 4.46
CA ALA A 98 -20.01 -2.75 5.32
C ALA A 98 -18.69 -3.43 5.72
N VAL A 99 -17.78 -3.63 4.78
CA VAL A 99 -16.45 -4.21 5.03
C VAL A 99 -15.58 -3.23 5.82
N THR A 100 -15.64 -1.94 5.52
CA THR A 100 -14.94 -0.89 6.25
C THR A 100 -15.33 -0.92 7.73
N ARG A 101 -16.63 -0.90 8.05
CA ARG A 101 -17.10 -0.99 9.45
C ARG A 101 -16.70 -2.30 10.12
N PHE A 102 -16.81 -3.42 9.40
CA PHE A 102 -16.43 -4.73 9.91
C PHE A 102 -14.96 -4.77 10.32
N LEU A 103 -14.05 -4.27 9.47
CA LEU A 103 -12.61 -4.21 9.74
C LEU A 103 -12.29 -3.25 10.90
N ALA A 104 -12.86 -2.05 10.86
CA ALA A 104 -12.65 -1.04 11.91
C ALA A 104 -13.11 -1.53 13.29
N SER A 105 -14.22 -2.27 13.36
CA SER A 105 -14.71 -2.87 14.61
C SER A 105 -13.76 -3.91 15.23
N GLN A 106 -12.83 -4.46 14.43
CA GLN A 106 -11.79 -5.40 14.86
C GLN A 106 -10.44 -4.73 15.13
N GLY A 107 -10.37 -3.39 15.06
CA GLY A 107 -9.14 -2.64 15.25
C GLY A 107 -8.14 -2.78 14.08
N ILE A 108 -8.62 -3.22 12.91
CA ILE A 108 -7.81 -3.30 11.69
C ILE A 108 -7.87 -1.96 10.97
N VAL A 109 -6.70 -1.43 10.59
CA VAL A 109 -6.59 -0.19 9.82
C VAL A 109 -7.18 -0.40 8.43
N VAL A 110 -8.17 0.42 8.07
CA VAL A 110 -8.74 0.41 6.72
C VAL A 110 -8.10 1.54 5.92
N SER A 111 -7.56 1.18 4.76
CA SER A 111 -6.88 2.09 3.84
C SER A 111 -7.62 2.16 2.50
N ALA A 112 -7.81 3.36 1.96
CA ALA A 112 -8.24 3.53 0.58
C ALA A 112 -7.04 3.35 -0.36
N GLY A 113 -7.26 2.74 -1.51
CA GLY A 113 -6.25 2.60 -2.56
C GLY A 113 -6.82 1.91 -3.78
N HIS A 114 -6.18 2.09 -4.94
CA HIS A 114 -6.68 1.54 -6.20
C HIS A 114 -8.15 1.93 -6.46
N SER A 115 -8.44 3.23 -6.35
CA SER A 115 -9.78 3.76 -6.15
C SER A 115 -9.98 5.06 -6.92
N ASP A 116 -11.20 5.28 -7.41
CA ASP A 116 -11.69 6.58 -7.89
C ASP A 116 -12.83 7.10 -6.98
N ALA A 117 -12.76 6.80 -5.71
CA ALA A 117 -13.74 7.25 -4.74
C ALA A 117 -13.96 8.76 -4.84
N THR A 118 -15.22 9.18 -4.89
CA THR A 118 -15.56 10.60 -4.78
C THR A 118 -15.21 11.13 -3.40
N LEU A 119 -15.19 12.45 -3.23
CA LEU A 119 -14.97 13.04 -1.90
C LEU A 119 -16.04 12.59 -0.90
N ASP A 120 -17.29 12.43 -1.35
CA ASP A 120 -18.39 11.91 -0.53
C ASP A 120 -18.18 10.43 -0.15
N ASP A 121 -17.65 9.60 -1.06
CA ASP A 121 -17.28 8.21 -0.75
C ASP A 121 -16.21 8.17 0.33
N LEU A 122 -15.17 9.01 0.20
CA LEU A 122 -14.10 9.09 1.19
C LEU A 122 -14.61 9.58 2.56
N HIS A 123 -15.48 10.60 2.59
CA HIS A 123 -16.08 11.05 3.85
C HIS A 123 -16.89 9.94 4.52
N ARG A 124 -17.77 9.25 3.76
CA ARG A 124 -18.54 8.11 4.28
C ARG A 124 -17.66 6.97 4.76
N ALA A 125 -16.56 6.70 4.07
CA ALA A 125 -15.61 5.68 4.48
C ALA A 125 -14.86 6.07 5.76
N ILE A 126 -14.45 7.34 5.91
CA ILE A 126 -13.83 7.87 7.13
C ILE A 126 -14.81 7.76 8.31
N ASP A 127 -16.07 8.14 8.12
CA ASP A 127 -17.09 8.01 9.17
C ASP A 127 -17.39 6.53 9.54
N ALA A 128 -17.08 5.61 8.63
CA ALA A 128 -17.14 4.17 8.87
C ALA A 128 -15.85 3.57 9.47
N GLY A 129 -14.77 4.35 9.61
CA GLY A 129 -13.52 3.94 10.24
C GLY A 129 -12.30 3.83 9.32
N LEU A 130 -12.42 4.23 8.04
CA LEU A 130 -11.25 4.37 7.16
C LEU A 130 -10.33 5.46 7.70
N SER A 131 -9.03 5.17 7.80
CA SER A 131 -8.07 6.08 8.44
C SER A 131 -6.74 6.24 7.68
N MET A 132 -6.59 5.58 6.53
CA MET A 132 -5.35 5.59 5.75
C MET A 132 -5.62 5.67 4.24
N PHE A 133 -4.63 6.14 3.49
CA PHE A 133 -4.62 6.07 2.02
C PHE A 133 -3.29 5.45 1.55
N THR A 134 -3.38 4.35 0.82
CA THR A 134 -2.24 3.57 0.32
C THR A 134 -1.60 4.29 -0.86
N HIS A 135 -0.27 4.40 -0.87
CA HIS A 135 0.61 4.90 -1.95
C HIS A 135 -0.02 5.99 -2.83
N VAL A 136 -0.40 7.14 -2.21
CA VAL A 136 -1.01 8.30 -2.90
C VAL A 136 -0.25 8.67 -4.17
N GLY A 137 -0.97 8.84 -5.27
CA GLY A 137 -0.41 9.09 -6.60
C GLY A 137 -0.17 7.83 -7.42
N ASN A 138 -0.43 6.63 -6.85
CA ASN A 138 -0.38 5.33 -7.52
C ASN A 138 -1.74 4.64 -7.47
N GLY A 139 -1.91 3.58 -8.27
CA GLY A 139 -3.23 2.96 -8.42
C GLY A 139 -4.27 3.95 -8.95
N CYS A 140 -3.87 4.78 -9.92
CA CYS A 140 -4.72 5.73 -10.64
C CYS A 140 -4.19 5.95 -12.07
N PRO A 141 -5.04 6.37 -13.03
CA PRO A 141 -4.65 6.62 -14.40
C PRO A 141 -3.62 7.74 -14.54
N MET A 142 -2.79 7.68 -15.59
CA MET A 142 -1.89 8.80 -15.96
C MET A 142 -2.65 10.05 -16.43
N VAL A 143 -3.85 9.86 -16.98
CA VAL A 143 -4.73 10.95 -17.44
C VAL A 143 -5.97 10.97 -16.57
N MET A 144 -6.14 12.03 -15.82
CA MET A 144 -7.28 12.26 -14.92
C MET A 144 -7.81 13.69 -15.05
N HIS A 145 -9.00 13.94 -14.49
CA HIS A 145 -9.49 15.31 -14.38
C HIS A 145 -8.47 16.17 -13.61
N ARG A 146 -8.07 17.31 -14.18
CA ARG A 146 -6.93 18.11 -13.68
C ARG A 146 -7.06 18.63 -12.25
N HIS A 147 -8.28 18.82 -11.77
CA HIS A 147 -8.56 19.43 -10.47
C HIS A 147 -9.34 18.50 -9.54
N ASP A 148 -10.27 17.70 -10.06
CA ASP A 148 -11.05 16.75 -9.29
C ASP A 148 -10.63 15.31 -9.62
N ASN A 149 -9.66 14.82 -8.87
CA ASN A 149 -9.12 13.48 -9.02
C ASN A 149 -8.75 12.90 -7.64
N ILE A 150 -8.55 11.59 -7.60
CA ILE A 150 -8.33 10.88 -6.36
C ILE A 150 -7.10 11.37 -5.56
N VAL A 151 -6.07 11.85 -6.24
CA VAL A 151 -4.87 12.40 -5.58
C VAL A 151 -5.21 13.68 -4.83
N GLN A 152 -5.93 14.62 -5.49
CA GLN A 152 -6.34 15.87 -4.88
C GLN A 152 -7.33 15.64 -3.74
N ARG A 153 -8.27 14.70 -3.92
CA ARG A 153 -9.24 14.32 -2.88
C ARG A 153 -8.54 13.73 -1.66
N ALA A 154 -7.57 12.81 -1.85
CA ALA A 154 -6.79 12.23 -0.75
C ALA A 154 -5.98 13.30 0.00
N LEU A 155 -5.28 14.20 -0.73
CA LEU A 155 -4.49 15.28 -0.13
C LEU A 155 -5.35 16.27 0.64
N SER A 156 -6.59 16.54 0.21
CA SER A 156 -7.51 17.43 0.93
C SER A 156 -7.98 16.89 2.29
N LEU A 157 -7.75 15.60 2.56
CA LEU A 157 -8.12 14.89 3.79
C LEU A 157 -6.88 14.52 4.64
N ALA A 158 -5.75 15.20 4.43
CA ALA A 158 -4.49 14.92 5.11
C ALA A 158 -4.55 15.09 6.64
N ASP A 159 -5.49 15.87 7.16
CA ASP A 159 -5.77 16.05 8.60
C ASP A 159 -6.52 14.86 9.20
N ARG A 160 -7.20 14.04 8.38
CA ARG A 160 -8.02 12.90 8.78
C ARG A 160 -7.40 11.54 8.45
N LEU A 161 -6.55 11.47 7.42
CA LEU A 161 -5.99 10.22 6.90
C LEU A 161 -4.47 10.15 7.11
N TRP A 162 -3.97 8.95 7.35
CA TRP A 162 -2.56 8.64 7.14
C TRP A 162 -2.31 8.50 5.64
N LEU A 163 -1.43 9.32 5.08
CA LEU A 163 -1.11 9.30 3.65
C LEU A 163 0.21 8.57 3.41
N CYS A 164 0.16 7.45 2.69
CA CYS A 164 1.35 6.67 2.36
C CYS A 164 1.91 7.08 1.00
N PHE A 165 3.24 7.18 0.88
CA PHE A 165 3.95 7.58 -0.34
C PHE A 165 5.12 6.65 -0.63
N ILE A 166 5.34 6.32 -1.91
CA ILE A 166 6.55 5.63 -2.39
C ILE A 166 7.59 6.69 -2.75
N ALA A 167 8.77 6.64 -2.15
CA ALA A 167 9.82 7.64 -2.32
C ALA A 167 10.97 7.14 -3.21
N ASP A 168 10.64 6.53 -4.35
CA ASP A 168 11.63 6.04 -5.33
C ASP A 168 11.92 7.02 -6.47
N GLY A 169 11.11 8.08 -6.62
CA GLY A 169 11.22 9.08 -7.69
C GLY A 169 10.66 8.62 -9.03
N ALA A 170 10.23 7.35 -9.15
CA ALA A 170 9.63 6.78 -10.36
C ALA A 170 8.11 6.70 -10.24
N HIS A 171 7.59 6.13 -9.16
CA HIS A 171 6.15 6.07 -8.87
C HIS A 171 5.57 7.47 -8.68
N VAL A 172 6.25 8.30 -7.89
CA VAL A 172 5.93 9.72 -7.73
C VAL A 172 7.21 10.51 -7.94
N PRO A 173 7.32 11.35 -8.98
CA PRO A 173 8.48 12.22 -9.17
C PRO A 173 8.75 13.07 -7.93
N PHE A 174 10.02 13.29 -7.57
CA PHE A 174 10.38 14.02 -6.35
C PHE A 174 9.79 15.41 -6.26
N THR A 175 9.61 16.10 -7.40
CA THR A 175 8.93 17.41 -7.45
C THR A 175 7.48 17.32 -6.96
N ALA A 176 6.75 16.29 -7.37
CA ALA A 176 5.38 16.05 -6.93
C ALA A 176 5.34 15.58 -5.46
N LEU A 177 6.20 14.62 -5.09
CA LEU A 177 6.29 14.12 -3.71
C LEU A 177 6.61 15.25 -2.73
N GLY A 178 7.56 16.12 -3.07
CA GLY A 178 7.90 17.28 -2.25
C GLY A 178 6.73 18.25 -2.06
N ASN A 179 5.91 18.44 -3.10
CA ASN A 179 4.69 19.26 -3.00
C ASN A 179 3.62 18.57 -2.14
N TYR A 180 3.44 17.25 -2.28
CA TYR A 180 2.48 16.50 -1.46
C TYR A 180 2.85 16.54 0.02
N LEU A 181 4.12 16.33 0.36
CA LEU A 181 4.60 16.39 1.74
C LEU A 181 4.46 17.81 2.35
N LYS A 182 4.71 18.87 1.55
CA LYS A 182 4.50 20.25 2.00
C LYS A 182 3.03 20.56 2.25
N LEU A 183 2.15 20.09 1.37
CA LEU A 183 0.71 20.33 1.49
C LEU A 183 0.10 19.54 2.65
N ALA A 184 0.43 18.26 2.75
CA ALA A 184 -0.14 17.36 3.77
C ALA A 184 0.48 17.56 5.16
N GLY A 185 1.68 18.12 5.23
CA GLY A 185 2.49 18.13 6.45
C GLY A 185 3.09 16.75 6.76
N TYR A 186 4.00 16.71 7.73
CA TYR A 186 4.71 15.47 8.07
C TYR A 186 4.01 14.63 9.15
N ASP A 187 2.98 15.17 9.80
CA ASP A 187 2.40 14.55 11.00
C ASP A 187 1.62 13.26 10.70
N ARG A 188 1.01 13.18 9.52
CA ARG A 188 0.24 12.02 9.07
C ARG A 188 0.73 11.45 7.73
N CYS A 189 1.95 11.76 7.33
CA CYS A 189 2.57 11.15 6.16
C CYS A 189 3.42 9.94 6.56
N ILE A 190 3.39 8.91 5.73
CA ILE A 190 4.16 7.66 5.89
C ILE A 190 4.89 7.41 4.59
N VAL A 191 6.18 7.09 4.66
CA VAL A 191 6.92 6.58 3.51
C VAL A 191 6.93 5.07 3.56
N VAL A 192 6.44 4.47 2.48
CA VAL A 192 6.40 3.02 2.25
C VAL A 192 7.30 2.66 1.06
N THR A 193 7.72 1.42 0.98
CA THR A 193 8.50 0.94 -0.17
C THR A 193 7.62 0.37 -1.27
N ASP A 194 6.53 -0.27 -0.93
CA ASP A 194 5.79 -1.16 -1.83
C ASP A 194 6.72 -2.17 -2.52
N ALA A 195 7.71 -2.65 -1.75
CA ALA A 195 8.80 -3.46 -2.26
C ALA A 195 8.36 -4.89 -2.55
N ILE A 196 8.79 -5.39 -3.69
CA ILE A 196 8.64 -6.79 -4.08
C ILE A 196 9.96 -7.57 -3.96
N ALA A 197 9.94 -8.87 -4.18
CA ALA A 197 11.09 -9.77 -3.98
C ALA A 197 12.45 -9.28 -4.56
N PRO A 198 12.52 -8.56 -5.70
CA PRO A 198 13.77 -8.01 -6.21
C PRO A 198 14.39 -6.86 -5.42
N ALA A 199 13.67 -6.26 -4.46
CA ALA A 199 14.18 -5.12 -3.70
C ALA A 199 15.49 -5.48 -2.97
N GLY A 200 16.54 -4.72 -3.27
CA GLY A 200 17.89 -4.95 -2.74
C GLY A 200 18.65 -6.10 -3.39
N VAL A 201 18.11 -6.78 -4.40
CA VAL A 201 18.79 -7.85 -5.15
C VAL A 201 19.53 -7.30 -6.36
N GLY A 202 18.91 -6.36 -7.08
CA GLY A 202 19.51 -5.68 -8.24
C GLY A 202 18.72 -5.85 -9.52
N PRO A 203 19.25 -5.32 -10.65
CA PRO A 203 18.65 -5.44 -11.96
C PRO A 203 18.53 -6.90 -12.43
N GLY A 204 17.48 -7.23 -13.16
CA GLY A 204 17.26 -8.58 -13.65
C GLY A 204 15.82 -8.88 -14.05
N ARG A 205 15.60 -10.15 -14.41
CA ARG A 205 14.25 -10.69 -14.66
C ARG A 205 13.81 -11.49 -13.44
N TYR A 206 12.58 -11.24 -13.00
CA TYR A 206 12.02 -11.85 -11.79
C TYR A 206 10.60 -12.34 -12.05
N LYS A 207 10.09 -13.12 -11.12
CA LYS A 207 8.70 -13.55 -11.08
C LYS A 207 8.07 -13.16 -9.76
N PHE A 208 6.90 -12.51 -9.83
CA PHE A 208 6.11 -12.13 -8.66
C PHE A 208 4.67 -12.62 -8.84
N GLY A 209 4.31 -13.63 -8.07
CA GLY A 209 3.02 -14.30 -8.23
C GLY A 209 2.83 -14.85 -9.65
N ARG A 210 1.83 -14.33 -10.37
CA ARG A 210 1.57 -14.66 -11.78
C ARG A 210 2.28 -13.75 -12.80
N TRP A 211 3.03 -12.73 -12.31
CA TRP A 211 3.66 -11.72 -13.15
C TRP A 211 5.14 -12.03 -13.41
N ASP A 212 5.55 -11.95 -14.65
CA ASP A 212 6.94 -11.78 -15.02
C ASP A 212 7.25 -10.27 -14.99
N LEU A 213 8.43 -9.89 -14.51
CA LEU A 213 8.83 -8.50 -14.42
C LEU A 213 10.32 -8.30 -14.69
N VAL A 214 10.68 -7.09 -15.03
CA VAL A 214 12.05 -6.66 -15.26
C VAL A 214 12.37 -5.50 -14.33
N VAL A 215 13.46 -5.61 -13.59
CA VAL A 215 14.05 -4.51 -12.82
C VAL A 215 15.23 -3.96 -13.63
N GLY A 216 15.19 -2.67 -13.93
CA GLY A 216 16.27 -1.98 -14.63
C GLY A 216 17.37 -1.49 -13.68
N GLU A 217 18.40 -0.84 -14.22
CA GLU A 217 19.47 -0.18 -13.45
C GLU A 217 18.94 0.95 -12.56
N ASP A 218 17.79 1.51 -12.91
CA ASP A 218 17.04 2.49 -12.12
C ASP A 218 16.28 1.89 -10.92
N MET A 219 16.41 0.57 -10.71
CA MET A 219 15.74 -0.20 -9.66
C MET A 219 14.19 -0.14 -9.72
N VAL A 220 13.63 0.23 -10.87
CA VAL A 220 12.18 0.26 -11.08
C VAL A 220 11.70 -1.08 -11.64
N ALA A 221 10.74 -1.69 -10.96
CA ALA A 221 10.12 -2.94 -11.40
C ALA A 221 8.97 -2.66 -12.39
N ARG A 222 9.06 -3.23 -13.57
CA ARG A 222 8.11 -3.02 -14.67
C ARG A 222 7.64 -4.34 -15.26
N ALA A 223 6.44 -4.35 -15.81
CA ALA A 223 6.01 -5.40 -16.71
C ALA A 223 7.01 -5.52 -17.89
N PRO A 224 7.20 -6.73 -18.50
CA PRO A 224 8.17 -6.92 -19.56
C PRO A 224 7.96 -6.02 -20.78
N ASP A 225 6.71 -5.65 -21.08
CA ASP A 225 6.32 -4.71 -22.13
C ASP A 225 6.42 -3.23 -21.72
N ARG A 226 6.83 -2.97 -20.46
CA ARG A 226 6.95 -1.65 -19.83
C ARG A 226 5.63 -0.86 -19.71
N SER A 227 4.49 -1.51 -19.86
CA SER A 227 3.17 -0.86 -19.83
C SER A 227 2.82 -0.28 -18.45
N HIS A 228 3.31 -0.90 -17.38
CA HIS A 228 3.02 -0.47 -15.99
C HIS A 228 4.12 -0.92 -15.01
N PHE A 229 4.11 -0.33 -13.84
CA PHE A 229 4.94 -0.75 -12.71
C PHE A 229 4.31 -1.96 -12.00
N VAL A 230 5.15 -2.80 -11.39
CA VAL A 230 4.72 -3.97 -10.61
C VAL A 230 5.42 -3.89 -9.26
N GLY A 231 4.86 -3.13 -8.33
CA GLY A 231 5.52 -2.78 -7.09
C GLY A 231 6.87 -2.09 -7.30
N SER A 232 7.70 -2.01 -6.28
CA SER A 232 9.00 -1.33 -6.38
C SER A 232 10.20 -2.25 -6.11
N GLY A 233 11.36 -1.88 -6.65
CA GLY A 233 12.65 -2.49 -6.33
C GLY A 233 13.42 -1.73 -5.23
N ILE A 234 12.82 -0.68 -4.66
CA ILE A 234 13.50 0.18 -3.69
C ILE A 234 13.51 -0.43 -2.28
N THR A 235 14.58 -0.19 -1.53
CA THR A 235 14.65 -0.49 -0.10
C THR A 235 14.27 0.74 0.73
N MET A 236 13.88 0.55 2.00
CA MET A 236 13.60 1.66 2.91
C MET A 236 14.85 2.55 3.13
N LYS A 237 16.04 1.95 3.13
CA LYS A 237 17.30 2.70 3.19
C LYS A 237 17.46 3.64 2.02
N GLN A 238 17.18 3.17 0.80
CA GLN A 238 17.23 4.01 -0.40
C GLN A 238 16.12 5.08 -0.38
N SER A 239 14.92 4.75 0.10
CA SER A 239 13.84 5.73 0.28
C SER A 239 14.26 6.86 1.22
N ALA A 240 14.89 6.54 2.36
CA ALA A 240 15.41 7.52 3.31
C ALA A 240 16.50 8.40 2.67
N GLU A 241 17.40 7.80 1.89
CA GLU A 241 18.45 8.55 1.16
C GLU A 241 17.84 9.49 0.12
N ASN A 242 16.84 9.06 -0.63
CA ASN A 242 16.13 9.89 -1.60
C ASN A 242 15.44 11.09 -0.93
N LEU A 243 14.80 10.89 0.23
CA LEU A 243 14.20 11.97 1.02
C LEU A 243 15.25 13.00 1.43
N ARG A 244 16.44 12.54 1.86
CA ARG A 244 17.55 13.40 2.28
C ARG A 244 18.13 14.19 1.11
N THR A 245 18.54 13.50 0.05
CA THR A 245 19.34 14.07 -1.03
C THR A 245 18.50 14.80 -2.08
N SER A 246 17.33 14.26 -2.42
CA SER A 246 16.47 14.81 -3.48
C SER A 246 15.46 15.83 -2.97
N LEU A 247 15.03 15.71 -1.70
CA LEU A 247 14.00 16.59 -1.13
C LEU A 247 14.50 17.46 0.04
N GLY A 248 15.73 17.26 0.51
CA GLY A 248 16.30 18.02 1.64
C GLY A 248 15.56 17.78 2.97
N VAL A 249 14.90 16.63 3.14
CA VAL A 249 14.17 16.31 4.36
C VAL A 249 15.15 16.03 5.50
N SER A 250 14.92 16.64 6.67
CA SER A 250 15.80 16.45 7.83
C SER A 250 15.70 15.03 8.40
N GLU A 251 16.76 14.56 9.08
CA GLU A 251 16.81 13.24 9.73
C GLU A 251 15.65 13.01 10.70
N ALA A 252 15.26 14.03 11.46
CA ALA A 252 14.13 13.94 12.38
C ALA A 252 12.81 13.67 11.62
N MET A 253 12.62 14.32 10.46
CA MET A 253 11.43 14.10 9.64
C MET A 253 11.50 12.77 8.88
N ILE A 254 12.69 12.34 8.40
CA ILE A 254 12.87 11.02 7.81
C ILE A 254 12.49 9.94 8.83
N ARG A 255 13.01 10.02 10.07
CA ARG A 255 12.62 9.11 11.15
C ARG A 255 11.11 9.12 11.39
N LYS A 256 10.49 10.30 11.42
CA LYS A 256 9.04 10.43 11.60
C LYS A 256 8.28 9.70 10.49
N LEU A 257 8.63 9.92 9.23
CA LEU A 257 7.97 9.33 8.05
C LEU A 257 8.16 7.82 7.93
N THR A 258 9.30 7.28 8.38
CA THR A 258 9.69 5.89 8.14
C THR A 258 9.61 4.99 9.37
N PHE A 259 9.44 5.57 10.56
CA PHE A 259 9.44 4.82 11.82
C PHE A 259 8.32 5.25 12.78
N ASP A 260 8.25 6.53 13.17
CA ASP A 260 7.32 6.95 14.22
C ASP A 260 5.87 6.94 13.73
N ASN A 261 5.59 7.52 12.56
CA ASN A 261 4.25 7.56 11.96
C ASN A 261 3.71 6.16 11.58
N PRO A 262 4.47 5.28 10.89
CA PRO A 262 4.00 3.93 10.61
C PRO A 262 3.57 3.18 11.89
N ARG A 263 4.35 3.28 12.96
CA ARG A 263 4.05 2.64 14.24
C ARG A 263 2.78 3.21 14.88
N ALA A 264 2.64 4.53 14.89
CA ALA A 264 1.45 5.20 15.40
C ALA A 264 0.20 4.83 14.60
N ALA A 265 0.32 4.72 13.28
CA ALA A 265 -0.79 4.41 12.39
C ALA A 265 -1.35 2.99 12.58
N VAL A 266 -0.48 2.01 12.88
CA VAL A 266 -0.89 0.59 13.02
C VAL A 266 -0.88 0.08 14.47
N GLY A 267 -0.58 0.93 15.44
CA GLY A 267 -0.64 0.60 16.85
C GLY A 267 0.42 -0.41 17.33
N VAL A 268 1.66 -0.31 16.85
CA VAL A 268 2.77 -1.23 17.19
C VAL A 268 4.01 -0.49 17.68
#